data_6aa8dab2986d4eb2cd1e776f3a770340
#
_entry.id   6aa8dab2986d4eb2cd1e776f3a770340
#
_cell.length_a   1.000
_cell.length_b   1.000
_cell.length_c   1.000
_cell.angle_alpha   90.00
_cell.angle_beta   90.00
_cell.angle_gamma   90.00
#
_symmetry.space_group_name_H-M   'P 1'
#
loop_
_entity.id
_entity.type
_entity.pdbx_description
1 polymer ?
#
loop_
_entity_poly.entity_id
_entity_poly.type
_entity_poly.pdbx_seq_one_letter_code
_entity_poly.pdbx_strand_id
1 'polypeptide(L)'
;MSNSPFIFEATMDNFQEKVMDASKSTPILVDVWAEWCAPCKQIMPILEKLVDEYNGGFLLAKVNADEQEQLTASLGVRSLPTVILVKDG
;
A
#
# COMPACT_ATOMS: atom_id res chain seq x y z
N MET A 1 -9.63 9.81 6.65
CA MET A 1 -9.27 9.46 5.27
C MET A 1 -8.32 10.50 4.70
N SER A 2 -7.26 10.05 4.10
CA SER A 2 -6.26 10.96 3.57
C SER A 2 -6.65 11.48 2.18
N ASN A 3 -6.42 12.77 1.93
CA ASN A 3 -6.59 13.37 0.62
C ASN A 3 -5.25 13.56 -0.09
N SER A 4 -4.21 12.90 0.41
CA SER A 4 -2.87 13.02 -0.15
C SER A 4 -2.81 12.45 -1.56
N PRO A 5 -2.17 13.16 -2.51
CA PRO A 5 -1.97 12.62 -3.85
C PRO A 5 -0.98 11.45 -3.88
N PHE A 6 -0.30 11.21 -2.76
CA PHE A 6 0.72 10.16 -2.67
C PHE A 6 0.17 8.85 -2.08
N ILE A 7 -1.11 8.82 -1.73
CA ILE A 7 -1.75 7.68 -1.09
C ILE A 7 -2.94 7.25 -1.95
N PHE A 8 -3.00 5.96 -2.27
CA PHE A 8 -4.11 5.46 -3.08
C PHE A 8 -4.45 4.03 -2.67
N GLU A 9 -5.64 3.60 -3.05
CA GLU A 9 -6.05 2.22 -2.84
C GLU A 9 -5.66 1.39 -4.04
N ALA A 10 -4.88 0.33 -3.77
CA ALA A 10 -4.45 -0.59 -4.81
C ALA A 10 -5.43 -1.74 -4.91
N THR A 11 -5.79 -2.09 -6.15
CA THR A 11 -6.71 -3.16 -6.45
C THR A 11 -6.07 -4.09 -7.48
N MET A 12 -6.71 -5.25 -7.70
CA MET A 12 -6.25 -6.15 -8.75
C MET A 12 -6.20 -5.42 -10.10
N ASP A 13 -7.15 -4.51 -10.33
CA ASP A 13 -7.25 -3.82 -11.63
C ASP A 13 -6.15 -2.79 -11.84
N ASN A 14 -5.67 -2.12 -10.79
CA ASN A 14 -4.71 -1.03 -10.96
C ASN A 14 -3.30 -1.37 -10.49
N PHE A 15 -3.09 -2.56 -9.91
CA PHE A 15 -1.81 -2.89 -9.28
C PHE A 15 -0.65 -2.87 -10.26
N GLN A 16 -0.83 -3.44 -11.44
CA GLN A 16 0.26 -3.49 -12.42
C GLN A 16 0.70 -2.07 -12.79
N GLU A 17 -0.24 -1.21 -13.13
CA GLU A 17 0.09 0.14 -13.57
C GLU A 17 0.55 1.03 -12.43
N LYS A 18 -0.19 1.04 -11.34
CA LYS A 18 0.04 2.02 -10.27
C LYS A 18 1.09 1.60 -9.26
N VAL A 19 1.41 0.32 -9.19
CA VAL A 19 2.43 -0.18 -8.29
C VAL A 19 3.63 -0.70 -9.06
N MET A 20 3.46 -1.75 -9.86
CA MET A 20 4.61 -2.38 -10.51
C MET A 20 5.30 -1.44 -11.50
N ASP A 21 4.53 -0.88 -12.43
CA ASP A 21 5.11 0.02 -13.44
C ASP A 21 5.59 1.33 -12.80
N ALA A 22 4.80 1.89 -11.91
CA ALA A 22 5.13 3.16 -11.25
C ALA A 22 6.38 3.03 -10.39
N SER A 23 6.65 1.84 -9.83
CA SER A 23 7.81 1.63 -8.97
C SER A 23 9.14 1.75 -9.71
N LYS A 24 9.11 1.76 -11.03
CA LYS A 24 10.31 1.99 -11.82
C LYS A 24 10.80 3.42 -11.67
N SER A 25 9.90 4.35 -11.38
CA SER A 25 10.24 5.77 -11.20
C SER A 25 10.27 6.19 -9.75
N THR A 26 9.39 5.62 -8.91
CA THR A 26 9.21 6.04 -7.53
C THR A 26 8.97 4.81 -6.65
N PRO A 27 9.69 4.66 -5.53
CA PRO A 27 9.42 3.53 -4.64
C PRO A 27 8.00 3.57 -4.10
N ILE A 28 7.40 2.41 -3.92
CA ILE A 28 6.02 2.31 -3.44
C ILE A 28 5.98 1.35 -2.25
N LEU A 29 5.41 1.83 -1.13
CA LEU A 29 5.12 0.98 0.01
C LEU A 29 3.72 0.42 -0.18
N VAL A 30 3.60 -0.89 -0.16
CA VAL A 30 2.32 -1.58 -0.24
C VAL A 30 1.94 -2.01 1.17
N ASP A 31 0.87 -1.44 1.69
CA ASP A 31 0.37 -1.71 3.03
C ASP A 31 -0.87 -2.58 2.93
N VAL A 32 -0.75 -3.84 3.31
CA VAL A 32 -1.87 -4.79 3.31
C VAL A 32 -2.52 -4.79 4.68
N TRP A 33 -3.78 -4.44 4.73
CA TRP A 33 -4.51 -4.20 5.97
C TRP A 33 -5.92 -4.75 5.91
N ALA A 34 -6.59 -4.76 7.05
CA ALA A 34 -8.01 -5.10 7.12
C ALA A 34 -8.67 -4.32 8.26
N GLU A 35 -9.97 -4.11 8.14
CA GLU A 35 -10.72 -3.32 9.11
C GLU A 35 -10.67 -3.94 10.51
N TRP A 36 -10.65 -5.26 10.60
CA TRP A 36 -10.60 -5.98 11.87
C TRP A 36 -9.20 -6.04 12.48
N CYS A 37 -8.19 -5.57 11.78
CA CYS A 37 -6.80 -5.68 12.23
C CYS A 37 -6.43 -4.43 13.02
N ALA A 38 -6.43 -4.52 14.35
CA ALA A 38 -6.10 -3.38 15.20
C ALA A 38 -4.68 -2.85 14.98
N PRO A 39 -3.63 -3.71 14.91
CA PRO A 39 -2.29 -3.20 14.62
C PRO A 39 -2.19 -2.48 13.28
N CYS A 40 -2.94 -2.92 12.26
CA CYS A 40 -2.95 -2.24 10.97
C CYS A 40 -3.41 -0.80 11.12
N LYS A 41 -4.45 -0.60 11.92
CA LYS A 41 -5.02 0.73 12.12
C LYS A 41 -4.12 1.64 12.93
N GLN A 42 -3.19 1.07 13.67
CA GLN A 42 -2.21 1.85 14.44
C GLN A 42 -1.06 2.34 13.55
N ILE A 43 -0.61 1.52 12.60
CA ILE A 43 0.53 1.92 11.76
C ILE A 43 0.11 2.75 10.55
N MET A 44 -1.14 2.62 10.08
CA MET A 44 -1.58 3.35 8.89
C MET A 44 -1.44 4.86 9.02
N PRO A 45 -1.86 5.50 10.12
CA PRO A 45 -1.65 6.95 10.25
C PRO A 45 -0.18 7.33 10.24
N ILE A 46 0.69 6.48 10.78
CA ILE A 46 2.12 6.74 10.82
C ILE A 46 2.69 6.70 9.40
N LEU A 47 2.31 5.70 8.62
CA LEU A 47 2.76 5.57 7.23
C LEU A 47 2.25 6.73 6.37
N GLU A 48 0.99 7.11 6.56
CA GLU A 48 0.40 8.20 5.80
C GLU A 48 1.10 9.52 6.10
N LYS A 49 1.43 9.76 7.36
CA LYS A 49 2.17 10.95 7.75
C LYS A 49 3.56 10.96 7.12
N LEU A 50 4.25 9.83 7.14
CA LEU A 50 5.58 9.73 6.55
C LEU A 50 5.55 10.01 5.05
N VAL A 51 4.58 9.46 4.35
CA VAL A 51 4.47 9.65 2.91
C VAL A 51 4.25 11.14 2.58
N ASP A 52 3.41 11.81 3.36
CA ASP A 52 3.17 13.24 3.16
C ASP A 52 4.42 14.07 3.46
N GLU A 53 5.17 13.70 4.48
CA GLU A 53 6.40 14.40 4.84
C GLU A 53 7.46 14.27 3.75
N TYR A 54 7.49 13.12 3.07
CA TYR A 54 8.45 12.89 1.99
C TYR A 54 8.01 13.49 0.66
N ASN A 55 6.79 14.01 0.60
CA ASN A 55 6.28 14.82 -0.51
C ASN A 55 6.53 14.19 -1.89
N GLY A 56 6.18 12.91 -2.03
CA GLY A 56 6.32 12.23 -3.31
C GLY A 56 7.63 11.47 -3.49
N GLY A 57 8.49 11.45 -2.45
CA GLY A 57 9.71 10.65 -2.50
C GLY A 57 9.41 9.16 -2.54
N PHE A 58 8.26 8.75 -2.02
CA PHE A 58 7.69 7.42 -2.21
C PHE A 58 6.17 7.53 -2.11
N LEU A 59 5.48 6.50 -2.60
CA LEU A 59 4.01 6.45 -2.58
C LEU A 59 3.54 5.35 -1.64
N LEU A 60 2.30 5.47 -1.18
CA LEU A 60 1.69 4.47 -0.31
C LEU A 60 0.48 3.86 -1.02
N ALA A 61 0.55 2.57 -1.31
CA ALA A 61 -0.52 1.80 -1.91
C ALA A 61 -1.17 0.96 -0.81
N LYS A 62 -2.44 1.19 -0.54
CA LYS A 62 -3.17 0.46 0.51
C LYS A 62 -3.97 -0.65 -0.12
N VAL A 63 -3.78 -1.88 0.36
CA VAL A 63 -4.50 -3.06 -0.12
C VAL A 63 -5.39 -3.56 1.02
N ASN A 64 -6.71 -3.46 0.81
CA ASN A 64 -7.67 -4.02 1.77
C ASN A 64 -7.75 -5.53 1.53
N ALA A 65 -7.26 -6.32 2.48
CA ALA A 65 -7.14 -7.77 2.30
C ALA A 65 -8.49 -8.46 2.11
N ASP A 66 -9.54 -7.92 2.72
CA ASP A 66 -10.87 -8.53 2.61
C ASP A 66 -11.51 -8.25 1.25
N GLU A 67 -11.25 -7.07 0.69
CA GLU A 67 -11.79 -6.70 -0.62
C GLU A 67 -10.94 -7.20 -1.77
N GLN A 68 -9.64 -7.35 -1.54
CA GLN A 68 -8.66 -7.73 -2.57
C GLN A 68 -8.02 -9.07 -2.22
N GLU A 69 -8.84 -10.13 -2.12
CA GLU A 69 -8.37 -11.43 -1.67
C GLU A 69 -7.36 -12.05 -2.64
N GLN A 70 -7.63 -11.95 -3.95
CA GLN A 70 -6.72 -12.52 -4.95
C GLN A 70 -5.38 -11.79 -4.97
N LEU A 71 -5.42 -10.46 -4.89
CA LEU A 71 -4.21 -9.66 -4.86
C LEU A 71 -3.39 -9.98 -3.61
N THR A 72 -4.05 -10.05 -2.47
CA THR A 72 -3.39 -10.38 -1.20
C THR A 72 -2.70 -11.72 -1.27
N ALA A 73 -3.38 -12.73 -1.82
CA ALA A 73 -2.81 -14.06 -1.99
C ALA A 73 -1.62 -14.03 -2.95
N SER A 74 -1.74 -13.29 -4.05
CA SER A 74 -0.66 -13.16 -5.04
C SER A 74 0.59 -12.53 -4.45
N LEU A 75 0.43 -11.65 -3.47
CA LEU A 75 1.55 -11.01 -2.80
C LEU A 75 2.20 -11.89 -1.74
N GLY A 76 1.65 -13.07 -1.50
CA GLY A 76 2.20 -14.01 -0.52
C GLY A 76 1.97 -13.59 0.92
N VAL A 77 0.97 -12.76 1.17
CA VAL A 77 0.68 -12.26 2.51
C VAL A 77 -0.01 -13.32 3.33
N ARG A 78 0.52 -13.61 4.52
CA ARG A 78 -0.02 -14.63 5.43
C ARG A 78 -0.56 -14.05 6.71
N SER A 79 -0.18 -12.83 7.05
CA SER A 79 -0.62 -12.20 8.28
C SER A 79 -0.66 -10.70 8.10
N LEU A 80 -1.41 -10.01 8.95
CA LEU A 80 -1.54 -8.57 8.90
C LEU A 80 -1.05 -7.97 10.22
N PRO A 81 -0.45 -6.82 10.18
CA PRO A 81 -0.14 -6.01 8.98
C PRO A 81 1.05 -6.55 8.21
N THR A 82 1.06 -6.28 6.91
CA THR A 82 2.23 -6.58 6.07
C THR A 82 2.52 -5.34 5.23
N VAL A 83 3.78 -4.92 5.24
CA VAL A 83 4.23 -3.77 4.46
C VAL A 83 5.35 -4.24 3.55
N ILE A 84 5.18 -3.98 2.25
CA ILE A 84 6.12 -4.44 1.22
C ILE A 84 6.64 -3.22 0.47
N LEU A 85 7.96 -3.14 0.31
CA LEU A 85 8.56 -2.09 -0.51
C LEU A 85 8.73 -2.62 -1.93
N VAL A 86 8.15 -1.91 -2.90
CA VAL A 86 8.30 -2.23 -4.32
C VAL A 86 9.13 -1.14 -4.98
N LYS A 87 10.21 -1.56 -5.62
CA LYS A 87 11.15 -0.67 -6.29
C LYS A 87 11.64 -1.36 -7.54
N ASP A 88 11.59 -0.64 -8.68
CA ASP A 88 12.04 -1.14 -9.99
C ASP A 88 11.25 -2.35 -10.48
N GLY A 89 10.00 -2.43 -10.05
CA GLY A 89 9.12 -3.52 -10.49
C GLY A 89 9.13 -4.77 -9.66
#